data_64f75907dd187280c0f3e58f006225fa
#
_entry.id   64f75907dd187280c0f3e58f006225fa
#
_cell.length_a   1.000
_cell.length_b   1.000
_cell.length_c   1.000
_cell.angle_alpha   90.00
_cell.angle_beta   90.00
_cell.angle_gamma   90.00
#
_symmetry.space_group_name_H-M   'P 1'
#
loop_
_entity.id
_entity.type
_entity.pdbx_description
1 polymer ?
#
loop_
_entity_poly.entity_id
_entity_poly.type
_entity_poly.pdbx_seq_one_letter_code
_entity_poly.pdbx_strand_id
1 'polypeptide(L)'
;MPWRWLAGFFAVSAAFASLVAIFSSDSVHQLWGAMAACGYGLALVAVLAWRRRGADLALGLSLCGALVVPLAWMTARALEQPEVWVVARSAKTLVHLGTPYAGAAELARATDPNAYNPYLPVMALFGLPRALFGTGLLTDPRVWFGVVFLVVFWLALRVGGARDPWRWAVLVAASPVIAFELAVGGTDVPMVAFLCLGFAFLMPQGSPAPGDVGLAALPQGDGEGEPPARGFWPPGSAAPVLAGLALGIAAAMKATAWPALVVAIALLVARDGKRAAGMFTLTALAVVAAFVGPFIVHPRALVENTIMFPLGLASVTSQASSPLPGHVIASTGHLGHALVVVLLAVAGVAVAASLVVRTPRTVPRAVILLAGAMTLMFVLAPSTRFGYFIYPATLVIWLLAVVAGRAAPVEPVTPGPCARAASSRTKRPTSPATR
;
A
#
# COMPACT_ATOMS: atom_id res chain seq x y z
N MET A 1 -3.31 21.28 -2.95
CA MET A 1 -2.00 21.14 -2.23
C MET A 1 -1.26 22.48 -2.24
N PRO A 2 -0.64 22.94 -1.12
CA PRO A 2 0.17 24.17 -1.11
C PRO A 2 1.41 24.01 -1.99
N TRP A 3 1.72 24.99 -2.82
CA TRP A 3 2.87 24.93 -3.75
C TRP A 3 4.23 24.79 -3.03
N ARG A 4 4.38 25.41 -1.84
CA ARG A 4 5.61 25.27 -1.01
C ARG A 4 5.87 23.84 -0.57
N TRP A 5 4.81 23.11 -0.22
CA TRP A 5 4.92 21.70 0.15
C TRP A 5 5.33 20.85 -1.06
N LEU A 6 4.74 21.10 -2.25
CA LEU A 6 5.14 20.41 -3.48
C LEU A 6 6.60 20.71 -3.85
N ALA A 7 7.06 21.98 -3.70
CA ALA A 7 8.45 22.33 -3.94
C ALA A 7 9.40 21.55 -3.01
N GLY A 8 9.10 21.50 -1.71
CA GLY A 8 9.87 20.70 -0.75
C GLY A 8 9.88 19.21 -1.11
N PHE A 9 8.71 18.67 -1.48
CA PHE A 9 8.58 17.26 -1.90
C PHE A 9 9.47 16.97 -3.13
N PHE A 10 9.40 17.77 -4.19
CA PHE A 10 10.22 17.56 -5.39
C PHE A 10 11.71 17.78 -5.15
N ALA A 11 12.08 18.72 -4.29
CA ALA A 11 13.48 18.93 -3.91
C ALA A 11 14.06 17.71 -3.19
N VAL A 12 13.34 17.16 -2.19
CA VAL A 12 13.75 15.96 -1.47
C VAL A 12 13.77 14.75 -2.41
N SER A 13 12.79 14.62 -3.30
CA SER A 13 12.72 13.53 -4.28
C SER A 13 13.87 13.59 -5.28
N ALA A 14 14.22 14.80 -5.76
CA ALA A 14 15.37 14.99 -6.65
C ALA A 14 16.69 14.66 -5.96
N ALA A 15 16.86 15.10 -4.72
CA ALA A 15 18.05 14.76 -3.91
C ALA A 15 18.17 13.23 -3.71
N PHE A 16 17.09 12.57 -3.32
CA PHE A 16 17.07 11.11 -3.18
C PHE A 16 17.44 10.40 -4.49
N ALA A 17 16.81 10.78 -5.61
CA ALA A 17 17.10 10.19 -6.91
C ALA A 17 18.55 10.41 -7.34
N SER A 18 19.12 11.60 -7.08
CA SER A 18 20.53 11.90 -7.33
C SER A 18 21.47 11.03 -6.47
N LEU A 19 21.14 10.82 -5.20
CA LEU A 19 21.91 9.92 -4.33
C LEU A 19 21.87 8.48 -4.84
N VAL A 20 20.71 8.00 -5.29
CA VAL A 20 20.59 6.66 -5.91
C VAL A 20 21.44 6.57 -7.18
N ALA A 21 21.42 7.61 -8.03
CA ALA A 21 22.24 7.64 -9.26
C ALA A 21 23.75 7.58 -8.99
N ILE A 22 24.21 8.18 -7.88
CA ILE A 22 25.63 8.33 -7.58
C ILE A 22 26.15 7.12 -6.75
N PHE A 23 25.39 6.69 -5.75
CA PHE A 23 25.88 5.79 -4.70
C PHE A 23 25.32 4.35 -4.81
N SER A 24 24.34 4.08 -5.66
CA SER A 24 23.88 2.70 -5.84
C SER A 24 24.98 1.84 -6.52
N SER A 25 25.13 0.61 -6.08
CA SER A 25 25.99 -0.37 -6.74
C SER A 25 25.33 -1.05 -7.94
N ASP A 26 24.00 -0.90 -8.09
CA ASP A 26 23.22 -1.51 -9.17
C ASP A 26 23.02 -0.48 -10.30
N SER A 27 23.42 -0.85 -11.51
CA SER A 27 23.32 -0.01 -12.70
C SER A 27 21.86 0.33 -13.08
N VAL A 28 20.92 -0.57 -12.80
CA VAL A 28 19.49 -0.33 -13.05
C VAL A 28 18.97 0.76 -12.11
N HIS A 29 19.40 0.73 -10.83
CA HIS A 29 19.09 1.76 -9.86
C HIS A 29 19.71 3.11 -10.23
N GLN A 30 20.98 3.12 -10.65
CA GLN A 30 21.68 4.34 -11.10
C GLN A 30 20.95 4.98 -12.28
N LEU A 31 20.54 4.17 -13.25
CA LEU A 31 19.81 4.64 -14.44
C LEU A 31 18.47 5.26 -14.05
N TRP A 32 17.69 4.58 -13.18
CA TRP A 32 16.46 5.16 -12.66
C TRP A 32 16.72 6.48 -11.94
N GLY A 33 17.72 6.50 -11.06
CA GLY A 33 18.08 7.69 -10.28
C GLY A 33 18.38 8.90 -11.17
N ALA A 34 19.15 8.71 -12.24
CA ALA A 34 19.49 9.77 -13.18
C ALA A 34 18.25 10.34 -13.90
N MET A 35 17.38 9.47 -14.42
CA MET A 35 16.16 9.89 -15.09
C MET A 35 15.17 10.58 -14.13
N ALA A 36 14.97 10.00 -12.96
CA ALA A 36 14.07 10.51 -11.94
C ALA A 36 14.56 11.86 -11.37
N ALA A 37 15.87 12.03 -11.16
CA ALA A 37 16.44 13.31 -10.72
C ALA A 37 16.14 14.44 -11.71
N CYS A 38 16.26 14.18 -13.02
CA CYS A 38 15.86 15.12 -14.06
C CYS A 38 14.36 15.43 -14.00
N GLY A 39 13.51 14.41 -13.87
CA GLY A 39 12.05 14.57 -13.79
C GLY A 39 11.61 15.39 -12.58
N TYR A 40 12.14 15.08 -11.40
CA TYR A 40 11.85 15.84 -10.17
C TYR A 40 12.45 17.26 -10.23
N GLY A 41 13.63 17.43 -10.83
CA GLY A 41 14.23 18.74 -11.05
C GLY A 41 13.35 19.62 -11.92
N LEU A 42 12.85 19.11 -13.05
CA LEU A 42 11.92 19.82 -13.92
C LEU A 42 10.59 20.13 -13.21
N ALA A 43 10.07 19.19 -12.42
CA ALA A 43 8.87 19.40 -11.61
C ALA A 43 9.07 20.50 -10.55
N LEU A 44 10.23 20.54 -9.89
CA LEU A 44 10.61 21.59 -8.95
C LEU A 44 10.66 22.97 -9.64
N VAL A 45 11.33 23.06 -10.78
CA VAL A 45 11.38 24.29 -11.58
C VAL A 45 9.97 24.76 -11.96
N ALA A 46 9.10 23.84 -12.42
CA ALA A 46 7.73 24.18 -12.78
C ALA A 46 6.93 24.74 -11.59
N VAL A 47 7.06 24.15 -10.39
CA VAL A 47 6.39 24.67 -9.19
C VAL A 47 6.95 26.01 -8.75
N LEU A 48 8.26 26.23 -8.82
CA LEU A 48 8.89 27.49 -8.43
C LEU A 48 8.53 28.63 -9.39
N ALA A 49 8.51 28.35 -10.71
CA ALA A 49 8.20 29.33 -11.75
C ALA A 49 6.71 29.72 -11.77
N TRP A 50 5.81 28.75 -11.71
CA TRP A 50 4.37 28.99 -11.90
C TRP A 50 3.54 28.80 -10.62
N ARG A 51 4.18 28.47 -9.50
CA ARG A 51 3.55 28.29 -8.18
C ARG A 51 2.30 27.38 -8.27
N ARG A 52 1.12 27.87 -7.85
CA ARG A 52 -0.12 27.08 -7.87
C ARG A 52 -0.54 26.61 -9.27
N ARG A 53 -0.29 27.43 -10.32
CA ARG A 53 -0.63 27.09 -11.71
C ARG A 53 0.28 25.99 -12.28
N GLY A 54 1.51 25.85 -11.76
CA GLY A 54 2.45 24.82 -12.17
C GLY A 54 2.26 23.46 -11.49
N ALA A 55 1.34 23.34 -10.54
CA ALA A 55 1.20 22.12 -9.73
C ALA A 55 0.86 20.88 -10.58
N ASP A 56 -0.11 20.97 -11.48
CA ASP A 56 -0.52 19.84 -12.33
C ASP A 56 0.56 19.48 -13.36
N LEU A 57 1.23 20.49 -13.91
CA LEU A 57 2.39 20.29 -14.79
C LEU A 57 3.52 19.58 -14.04
N ALA A 58 3.83 19.99 -12.82
CA ALA A 58 4.88 19.38 -12.00
C ALA A 58 4.55 17.92 -11.65
N LEU A 59 3.28 17.62 -11.32
CA LEU A 59 2.83 16.24 -11.12
C LEU A 59 3.00 15.40 -12.39
N GLY A 60 2.64 15.93 -13.56
CA GLY A 60 2.85 15.26 -14.85
C GLY A 60 4.33 15.03 -15.15
N LEU A 61 5.19 16.06 -14.96
CA LEU A 61 6.64 15.95 -15.18
C LEU A 61 7.29 14.94 -14.23
N SER A 62 6.89 14.92 -12.95
CA SER A 62 7.42 13.95 -12.00
C SER A 62 6.96 12.52 -12.32
N LEU A 63 5.69 12.32 -12.69
CA LEU A 63 5.18 11.00 -13.09
C LEU A 63 5.89 10.50 -14.36
N CYS A 64 6.02 11.36 -15.37
CA CYS A 64 6.73 11.00 -16.60
C CYS A 64 8.20 10.70 -16.33
N GLY A 65 8.91 11.57 -15.63
CA GLY A 65 10.36 11.47 -15.44
C GLY A 65 10.78 10.42 -14.43
N ALA A 66 9.99 10.14 -13.40
CA ALA A 66 10.34 9.16 -12.38
C ALA A 66 9.73 7.77 -12.62
N LEU A 67 8.66 7.67 -13.41
CA LEU A 67 7.98 6.39 -13.62
C LEU A 67 7.81 6.03 -15.10
N VAL A 68 7.10 6.83 -15.90
CA VAL A 68 6.69 6.41 -17.26
C VAL A 68 7.91 6.22 -18.17
N VAL A 69 8.78 7.21 -18.23
CA VAL A 69 9.99 7.17 -19.09
C VAL A 69 10.98 6.11 -18.61
N PRO A 70 11.36 6.04 -17.31
CA PRO A 70 12.23 4.97 -16.83
C PRO A 70 11.67 3.58 -17.09
N LEU A 71 10.38 3.33 -16.77
CA LEU A 71 9.74 2.04 -16.98
C LEU A 71 9.73 1.64 -18.47
N ALA A 72 9.33 2.55 -19.36
CA ALA A 72 9.32 2.29 -20.80
C ALA A 72 10.73 2.00 -21.34
N TRP A 73 11.72 2.78 -20.92
CA TRP A 73 13.12 2.58 -21.31
C TRP A 73 13.68 1.25 -20.83
N MET A 74 13.47 0.94 -19.53
CA MET A 74 13.97 -0.29 -18.93
C MET A 74 13.30 -1.52 -19.55
N THR A 75 11.98 -1.47 -19.79
CA THR A 75 11.28 -2.56 -20.48
C THR A 75 11.82 -2.77 -21.90
N ALA A 76 12.06 -1.69 -22.66
CA ALA A 76 12.61 -1.78 -24.01
C ALA A 76 14.04 -2.36 -24.06
N ARG A 77 14.78 -2.27 -22.96
CA ARG A 77 16.15 -2.80 -22.81
C ARG A 77 16.23 -4.10 -22.01
N ALA A 78 15.08 -4.69 -21.62
CA ALA A 78 15.01 -5.86 -20.75
C ALA A 78 15.78 -5.69 -19.43
N LEU A 79 15.79 -4.46 -18.89
CA LEU A 79 16.40 -4.14 -17.59
C LEU A 79 15.33 -4.29 -16.53
N GLU A 80 15.38 -5.37 -15.77
CA GLU A 80 14.41 -5.68 -14.73
C GLU A 80 15.09 -6.42 -13.56
N GLN A 81 14.54 -6.23 -12.36
CA GLN A 81 14.97 -7.01 -11.20
C GLN A 81 14.45 -8.45 -11.27
N PRO A 82 15.10 -9.40 -10.56
CA PRO A 82 14.71 -10.81 -10.57
C PRO A 82 13.25 -11.08 -10.21
N GLU A 83 12.62 -10.20 -9.40
CA GLU A 83 11.22 -10.32 -9.00
C GLU A 83 10.26 -10.32 -10.18
N VAL A 84 10.51 -9.47 -11.19
CA VAL A 84 9.70 -9.38 -12.41
C VAL A 84 9.77 -10.69 -13.19
N TRP A 85 10.99 -11.23 -13.28
CA TRP A 85 11.29 -12.51 -13.93
C TRP A 85 10.63 -13.69 -13.23
N VAL A 86 10.65 -13.71 -11.89
CA VAL A 86 9.96 -14.72 -11.09
C VAL A 86 8.46 -14.68 -11.36
N VAL A 87 7.84 -13.49 -11.41
CA VAL A 87 6.41 -13.35 -11.72
C VAL A 87 6.09 -13.80 -13.15
N ALA A 88 6.87 -13.40 -14.14
CA ALA A 88 6.66 -13.80 -15.53
C ALA A 88 6.82 -15.31 -15.71
N ARG A 89 7.86 -15.91 -15.08
CA ARG A 89 8.06 -17.37 -15.08
C ARG A 89 6.92 -18.10 -14.39
N SER A 90 6.47 -17.62 -13.22
CA SER A 90 5.36 -18.22 -12.49
C SER A 90 4.09 -18.28 -13.32
N ALA A 91 3.80 -17.22 -14.08
CA ALA A 91 2.68 -17.21 -15.01
C ALA A 91 2.84 -18.23 -16.14
N LYS A 92 4.04 -18.31 -16.72
CA LYS A 92 4.36 -19.32 -17.75
C LYS A 92 4.19 -20.74 -17.21
N THR A 93 4.69 -21.01 -16.02
CA THR A 93 4.56 -22.30 -15.34
C THR A 93 3.08 -22.61 -15.04
N LEU A 94 2.31 -21.61 -14.60
CA LEU A 94 0.87 -21.73 -14.38
C LEU A 94 0.11 -22.12 -15.66
N VAL A 95 0.43 -21.50 -16.78
CA VAL A 95 -0.22 -21.79 -18.07
C VAL A 95 0.13 -23.20 -18.58
N HIS A 96 1.39 -23.63 -18.42
CA HIS A 96 1.86 -24.92 -18.97
C HIS A 96 1.68 -26.10 -18.05
N LEU A 97 1.82 -25.91 -16.73
CA LEU A 97 1.83 -26.98 -15.73
C LEU A 97 0.64 -26.90 -14.75
N GLY A 98 -0.21 -25.89 -14.86
CA GLY A 98 -1.35 -25.69 -13.97
C GLY A 98 -0.96 -25.24 -12.55
N THR A 99 0.31 -24.91 -12.29
CA THR A 99 0.81 -24.42 -11.00
C THR A 99 1.82 -23.30 -11.19
N PRO A 100 1.85 -22.22 -10.33
CA PRO A 100 2.84 -21.17 -10.43
C PRO A 100 4.18 -21.53 -9.75
N TYR A 101 4.35 -22.73 -9.24
CA TYR A 101 5.48 -23.16 -8.42
C TYR A 101 6.34 -24.22 -9.10
N ALA A 102 7.65 -24.09 -8.97
CA ALA A 102 8.59 -25.16 -9.27
C ALA A 102 8.40 -26.34 -8.29
N GLY A 103 8.56 -27.55 -8.78
CA GLY A 103 8.41 -28.76 -7.97
C GLY A 103 9.56 -28.94 -6.96
N ALA A 104 9.30 -29.64 -5.84
CA ALA A 104 10.29 -29.89 -4.79
C ALA A 104 11.57 -30.56 -5.32
N ALA A 105 11.47 -31.48 -6.29
CA ALA A 105 12.62 -32.12 -6.88
C ALA A 105 13.49 -31.16 -7.74
N GLU A 106 12.90 -30.14 -8.34
CA GLU A 106 13.57 -29.08 -9.08
C GLU A 106 14.27 -28.13 -8.09
N LEU A 107 13.55 -27.70 -7.05
CA LEU A 107 14.06 -26.81 -6.00
C LEU A 107 15.22 -27.43 -5.21
N ALA A 108 15.19 -28.75 -4.96
CA ALA A 108 16.29 -29.46 -4.29
C ALA A 108 17.62 -29.42 -5.07
N ARG A 109 17.57 -29.16 -6.37
CA ARG A 109 18.74 -29.02 -7.25
C ARG A 109 19.07 -27.57 -7.58
N ALA A 110 18.24 -26.65 -7.14
CA ALA A 110 18.39 -25.24 -7.44
C ALA A 110 19.59 -24.65 -6.67
N THR A 111 20.45 -23.95 -7.40
CA THR A 111 21.55 -23.14 -6.84
C THR A 111 21.27 -21.66 -6.91
N ASP A 112 20.28 -21.26 -7.72
CA ASP A 112 19.84 -19.88 -7.89
C ASP A 112 18.61 -19.61 -7.00
N PRO A 113 18.65 -18.62 -6.09
CA PRO A 113 17.51 -18.21 -5.29
C PRO A 113 16.29 -17.79 -6.12
N ASN A 114 16.50 -17.34 -7.37
CA ASN A 114 15.41 -16.98 -8.27
C ASN A 114 14.65 -18.20 -8.80
N ALA A 115 15.09 -19.44 -8.55
CA ALA A 115 14.30 -20.64 -8.81
C ALA A 115 13.03 -20.68 -7.93
N TYR A 116 13.08 -20.09 -6.76
CA TYR A 116 11.94 -20.02 -5.84
C TYR A 116 10.95 -18.92 -6.22
N ASN A 117 9.66 -19.18 -5.94
CA ASN A 117 8.59 -18.21 -6.08
C ASN A 117 7.97 -17.89 -4.70
N PRO A 118 8.41 -16.83 -4.00
CA PRO A 118 7.89 -16.49 -2.67
C PRO A 118 6.50 -15.88 -2.67
N TYR A 119 5.88 -15.74 -3.85
CA TYR A 119 4.58 -15.09 -4.01
C TYR A 119 3.44 -16.09 -3.96
N LEU A 120 2.27 -15.63 -3.53
CA LEU A 120 1.03 -16.38 -3.60
C LEU A 120 0.40 -16.26 -5.00
N PRO A 121 -0.52 -17.17 -5.38
CA PRO A 121 -0.91 -17.38 -6.77
C PRO A 121 -1.46 -16.17 -7.52
N VAL A 122 -2.12 -15.23 -6.84
CA VAL A 122 -2.62 -14.00 -7.49
C VAL A 122 -1.50 -13.19 -8.14
N MET A 123 -0.29 -13.23 -7.60
CA MET A 123 0.85 -12.52 -8.18
C MET A 123 1.21 -13.04 -9.58
N ALA A 124 1.04 -14.32 -9.85
CA ALA A 124 1.30 -14.89 -11.17
C ALA A 124 0.38 -14.32 -12.27
N LEU A 125 -0.82 -13.81 -11.91
CA LEU A 125 -1.74 -13.23 -12.88
C LEU A 125 -1.15 -12.01 -13.59
N PHE A 126 -0.27 -11.26 -12.92
CA PHE A 126 0.42 -10.10 -13.52
C PHE A 126 1.42 -10.50 -14.62
N GLY A 127 1.92 -11.72 -14.58
CA GLY A 127 2.80 -12.27 -15.61
C GLY A 127 2.07 -12.89 -16.80
N LEU A 128 0.72 -13.10 -16.72
CA LEU A 128 -0.05 -13.73 -17.78
C LEU A 128 0.05 -13.02 -19.14
N PRO A 129 0.02 -11.67 -19.22
CA PRO A 129 0.19 -11.01 -20.53
C PRO A 129 1.51 -11.39 -21.20
N ARG A 130 2.62 -11.46 -20.44
CA ARG A 130 3.93 -11.89 -20.98
C ARG A 130 3.94 -13.38 -21.33
N ALA A 131 3.30 -14.22 -20.54
CA ALA A 131 3.22 -15.66 -20.81
C ALA A 131 2.40 -16.01 -22.06
N LEU A 132 1.34 -15.24 -22.36
CA LEU A 132 0.42 -15.49 -23.46
C LEU A 132 0.83 -14.79 -24.77
N PHE A 133 1.37 -13.56 -24.69
CA PHE A 133 1.62 -12.71 -25.84
C PHE A 133 3.10 -12.41 -26.10
N GLY A 134 4.01 -12.97 -25.27
CA GLY A 134 5.45 -12.74 -25.38
C GLY A 134 5.91 -11.42 -24.73
N THR A 135 7.18 -11.08 -24.98
CA THR A 135 7.82 -9.90 -24.37
C THR A 135 7.48 -8.62 -25.10
N GLY A 136 7.07 -7.58 -24.36
CA GLY A 136 6.76 -6.26 -24.89
C GLY A 136 6.40 -5.28 -23.78
N LEU A 137 6.26 -4.00 -24.10
CA LEU A 137 5.94 -2.97 -23.12
C LEU A 137 4.61 -3.26 -22.41
N LEU A 138 3.55 -3.55 -23.14
CA LEU A 138 2.22 -3.81 -22.58
C LEU A 138 2.09 -5.19 -21.92
N THR A 139 3.05 -6.07 -22.13
CA THR A 139 3.07 -7.41 -21.52
C THR A 139 4.01 -7.49 -20.32
N ASP A 140 4.77 -6.43 -20.02
CA ASP A 140 5.63 -6.36 -18.84
C ASP A 140 4.79 -6.32 -17.56
N PRO A 141 5.04 -7.20 -16.57
CA PRO A 141 4.31 -7.23 -15.32
C PRO A 141 4.28 -5.89 -14.58
N ARG A 142 5.35 -5.07 -14.67
CA ARG A 142 5.46 -3.78 -14.00
C ARG A 142 4.42 -2.77 -14.48
N VAL A 143 4.05 -2.82 -15.76
CA VAL A 143 2.98 -1.96 -16.30
C VAL A 143 1.65 -2.28 -15.60
N TRP A 144 1.35 -3.56 -15.42
CA TRP A 144 0.12 -4.00 -14.77
C TRP A 144 0.15 -3.77 -13.26
N PHE A 145 1.31 -3.89 -12.60
CA PHE A 145 1.49 -3.46 -11.21
C PHE A 145 1.13 -1.98 -11.05
N GLY A 146 1.63 -1.13 -11.97
CA GLY A 146 1.36 0.31 -11.96
C GLY A 146 -0.09 0.66 -12.25
N VAL A 147 -0.71 0.03 -13.24
CA VAL A 147 -2.13 0.24 -13.57
C VAL A 147 -3.02 -0.15 -12.39
N VAL A 148 -2.81 -1.35 -11.83
CA VAL A 148 -3.60 -1.81 -10.68
C VAL A 148 -3.36 -0.92 -9.47
N PHE A 149 -2.12 -0.51 -9.19
CA PHE A 149 -1.82 0.42 -8.12
C PHE A 149 -2.59 1.74 -8.28
N LEU A 150 -2.47 2.40 -9.44
CA LEU A 150 -3.12 3.68 -9.67
C LEU A 150 -4.64 3.61 -9.51
N VAL A 151 -5.26 2.59 -10.09
CA VAL A 151 -6.72 2.42 -10.02
C VAL A 151 -7.17 2.10 -8.60
N VAL A 152 -6.53 1.12 -7.95
CA VAL A 152 -6.93 0.65 -6.62
C VAL A 152 -6.59 1.68 -5.54
N PHE A 153 -5.45 2.35 -5.63
CA PHE A 153 -5.05 3.39 -4.69
C PHE A 153 -5.91 4.65 -4.83
N TRP A 154 -6.23 5.06 -6.09
CA TRP A 154 -7.18 6.13 -6.33
C TRP A 154 -8.57 5.79 -5.72
N LEU A 155 -9.05 4.55 -5.91
CA LEU A 155 -10.30 4.10 -5.32
C LEU A 155 -10.24 4.13 -3.78
N ALA A 156 -9.10 3.69 -3.19
CA ALA A 156 -8.87 3.74 -1.74
C ALA A 156 -8.90 5.17 -1.20
N LEU A 157 -8.33 6.13 -1.93
CA LEU A 157 -8.39 7.55 -1.57
C LEU A 157 -9.81 8.11 -1.69
N ARG A 158 -10.52 7.77 -2.76
CA ARG A 158 -11.89 8.23 -3.00
C ARG A 158 -12.86 7.68 -1.95
N VAL A 159 -12.84 6.38 -1.71
CA VAL A 159 -13.67 5.70 -0.69
C VAL A 159 -13.30 6.20 0.71
N GLY A 160 -12.03 6.38 0.98
CA GLY A 160 -11.53 6.93 2.24
C GLY A 160 -11.95 8.38 2.51
N GLY A 161 -12.36 9.13 1.49
CA GLY A 161 -12.80 10.53 1.62
C GLY A 161 -11.65 11.55 1.48
N ALA A 162 -10.58 11.20 0.79
CA ALA A 162 -9.51 12.13 0.49
C ALA A 162 -9.99 13.25 -0.44
N ARG A 163 -9.55 14.49 -0.19
CA ARG A 163 -9.74 15.62 -1.09
C ARG A 163 -8.78 15.49 -2.27
N ASP A 164 -9.25 15.67 -3.50
CA ASP A 164 -8.46 15.52 -4.73
C ASP A 164 -7.78 14.13 -4.88
N PRO A 165 -8.52 13.00 -4.85
CA PRO A 165 -7.97 11.67 -4.81
C PRO A 165 -7.04 11.38 -6.01
N TRP A 166 -7.30 11.96 -7.18
CA TRP A 166 -6.47 11.81 -8.36
C TRP A 166 -5.07 12.45 -8.19
N ARG A 167 -5.02 13.67 -7.67
CA ARG A 167 -3.73 14.36 -7.42
C ARG A 167 -2.89 13.62 -6.40
N TRP A 168 -3.52 13.08 -5.35
CA TRP A 168 -2.83 12.24 -4.37
C TRP A 168 -2.32 10.94 -4.99
N ALA A 169 -3.13 10.27 -5.82
CA ALA A 169 -2.73 9.02 -6.47
C ALA A 169 -1.52 9.24 -7.39
N VAL A 170 -1.54 10.29 -8.20
CA VAL A 170 -0.42 10.65 -9.08
C VAL A 170 0.83 11.04 -8.27
N LEU A 171 0.67 11.86 -7.22
CA LEU A 171 1.80 12.27 -6.37
C LEU A 171 2.46 11.06 -5.70
N VAL A 172 1.67 10.13 -5.17
CA VAL A 172 2.20 8.93 -4.50
C VAL A 172 2.83 7.98 -5.51
N ALA A 173 2.20 7.77 -6.68
CA ALA A 173 2.79 6.96 -7.76
C ALA A 173 4.10 7.55 -8.30
N ALA A 174 4.19 8.89 -8.38
CA ALA A 174 5.40 9.60 -8.77
C ALA A 174 6.41 9.78 -7.62
N SER A 175 6.07 9.41 -6.38
CA SER A 175 7.02 9.50 -5.26
C SER A 175 8.16 8.48 -5.43
N PRO A 176 9.37 8.78 -4.92
CA PRO A 176 10.47 7.81 -4.95
C PRO A 176 10.11 6.46 -4.34
N VAL A 177 9.24 6.44 -3.33
CA VAL A 177 8.81 5.23 -2.63
C VAL A 177 8.09 4.25 -3.57
N ILE A 178 7.27 4.75 -4.49
CA ILE A 178 6.51 3.93 -5.46
C ILE A 178 7.21 3.88 -6.81
N ALA A 179 7.64 5.04 -7.34
CA ALA A 179 8.18 5.13 -8.70
C ALA A 179 9.47 4.31 -8.86
N PHE A 180 10.35 4.33 -7.87
CA PHE A 180 11.56 3.53 -7.87
C PHE A 180 11.24 2.03 -7.89
N GLU A 181 10.51 1.56 -6.89
CA GLU A 181 10.13 0.15 -6.78
C GLU A 181 9.40 -0.35 -8.05
N LEU A 182 8.47 0.45 -8.58
CA LEU A 182 7.69 0.08 -9.75
C LEU A 182 8.51 0.04 -11.04
N ALA A 183 9.47 0.95 -11.19
CA ALA A 183 10.33 0.98 -12.38
C ALA A 183 11.30 -0.20 -12.42
N VAL A 184 11.83 -0.64 -11.28
CA VAL A 184 12.87 -1.70 -11.23
C VAL A 184 12.29 -3.10 -10.99
N GLY A 185 11.24 -3.24 -10.17
CA GLY A 185 10.69 -4.55 -9.79
C GLY A 185 9.21 -4.52 -9.42
N GLY A 186 8.87 -3.89 -8.31
CA GLY A 186 7.54 -3.43 -7.94
C GLY A 186 6.47 -4.45 -7.56
N THR A 187 6.82 -5.67 -7.23
CA THR A 187 5.83 -6.70 -6.86
C THR A 187 5.00 -6.38 -5.61
N ASP A 188 5.46 -5.45 -4.76
CA ASP A 188 4.77 -5.02 -3.54
C ASP A 188 3.72 -3.93 -3.80
N VAL A 189 3.90 -3.21 -4.90
CA VAL A 189 3.11 -2.01 -5.24
C VAL A 189 1.61 -2.29 -5.36
N PRO A 190 1.11 -3.27 -6.15
CA PRO A 190 -0.33 -3.51 -6.24
C PRO A 190 -0.92 -4.00 -4.92
N MET A 191 -0.18 -4.81 -4.15
CA MET A 191 -0.68 -5.35 -2.90
C MET A 191 -0.91 -4.26 -1.86
N VAL A 192 0.01 -3.29 -1.71
CA VAL A 192 -0.16 -2.20 -0.75
C VAL A 192 -1.36 -1.29 -1.09
N ALA A 193 -1.70 -1.14 -2.38
CA ALA A 193 -2.92 -0.45 -2.79
C ALA A 193 -4.19 -1.17 -2.30
N PHE A 194 -4.22 -2.51 -2.38
CA PHE A 194 -5.33 -3.30 -1.83
C PHE A 194 -5.39 -3.25 -0.30
N LEU A 195 -4.26 -3.14 0.41
CA LEU A 195 -4.26 -2.87 1.85
C LEU A 195 -4.96 -1.54 2.17
N CYS A 196 -4.59 -0.47 1.46
CA CYS A 196 -5.23 0.84 1.62
C CYS A 196 -6.74 0.77 1.31
N LEU A 197 -7.12 0.07 0.23
CA LEU A 197 -8.53 -0.08 -0.16
C LEU A 197 -9.35 -0.84 0.89
N GLY A 198 -8.79 -1.92 1.45
CA GLY A 198 -9.46 -2.67 2.51
C GLY A 198 -9.74 -1.81 3.75
N PHE A 199 -8.78 -1.04 4.21
CA PHE A 199 -8.99 -0.09 5.31
C PHE A 199 -9.88 1.09 4.91
N ALA A 200 -9.88 1.50 3.64
CA ALA A 200 -10.78 2.55 3.16
C ALA A 200 -12.26 2.16 3.27
N PHE A 201 -12.60 0.90 2.97
CA PHE A 201 -13.96 0.40 3.17
C PHE A 201 -14.37 0.35 4.65
N LEU A 202 -13.41 0.26 5.56
CA LEU A 202 -13.66 0.30 7.00
C LEU A 202 -13.72 1.73 7.57
N MET A 203 -13.42 2.76 6.76
CA MET A 203 -13.57 4.15 7.20
C MET A 203 -15.05 4.48 7.40
N PRO A 204 -15.37 5.35 8.39
CA PRO A 204 -16.73 5.84 8.59
C PRO A 204 -17.27 6.49 7.30
N GLN A 205 -18.51 6.21 6.92
CA GLN A 205 -19.17 6.90 5.81
C GLN A 205 -20.06 8.03 6.39
N GLY A 206 -19.88 9.26 5.91
CA GLY A 206 -20.57 10.46 6.38
C GLY A 206 -19.62 11.57 6.80
N SER A 207 -20.11 12.80 6.86
CA SER A 207 -19.31 13.92 7.40
C SER A 207 -19.02 13.64 8.87
N PRO A 208 -17.76 13.78 9.32
CA PRO A 208 -17.44 13.69 10.74
C PRO A 208 -18.21 14.77 11.50
N ALA A 209 -18.71 14.43 12.68
CA ALA A 209 -19.24 15.45 13.59
C ALA A 209 -18.14 16.48 13.90
N PRO A 210 -18.49 17.78 14.05
CA PRO A 210 -17.52 18.80 14.49
C PRO A 210 -16.93 18.37 15.84
N GLY A 211 -15.70 17.94 15.87
CA GLY A 211 -15.02 17.40 17.06
C GLY A 211 -14.31 16.06 16.86
N ASP A 212 -14.74 15.23 15.88
CA ASP A 212 -14.17 13.90 15.67
C ASP A 212 -12.88 13.89 14.82
N VAL A 213 -12.49 15.03 14.27
CA VAL A 213 -11.39 15.14 13.31
C VAL A 213 -10.35 16.15 13.80
N GLY A 214 -9.48 15.71 14.67
CA GLY A 214 -8.26 16.43 15.02
C GLY A 214 -7.10 15.44 15.13
N LEU A 215 -5.87 15.95 15.04
CA LEU A 215 -4.64 15.24 15.44
C LEU A 215 -4.73 14.71 16.91
N ALA A 216 -5.75 15.16 17.67
CA ALA A 216 -6.17 14.65 18.98
C ALA A 216 -6.68 13.20 18.96
N ALA A 217 -6.88 12.58 17.80
CA ALA A 217 -7.09 11.13 17.68
C ALA A 217 -5.81 10.30 17.83
N LEU A 218 -4.65 10.93 18.01
CA LEU A 218 -3.44 10.31 18.53
C LEU A 218 -3.64 10.10 20.05
N PRO A 219 -3.06 9.07 20.66
CA PRO A 219 -3.39 8.61 22.00
C PRO A 219 -3.20 9.71 23.05
N GLN A 220 -4.27 10.38 23.44
CA GLN A 220 -4.37 11.05 24.73
C GLN A 220 -4.89 10.01 25.72
N GLY A 221 -4.23 9.98 26.87
CA GLY A 221 -4.38 8.96 27.88
C GLY A 221 -5.80 8.66 28.34
N ASP A 222 -5.90 7.54 29.00
CA ASP A 222 -7.07 6.85 29.54
C ASP A 222 -8.11 7.78 30.20
N GLY A 223 -8.95 8.38 29.37
CA GLY A 223 -10.19 8.99 29.80
C GLY A 223 -11.30 7.96 29.68
N GLU A 224 -11.89 7.55 30.76
CA GLU A 224 -13.14 6.79 30.79
C GLU A 224 -14.23 7.63 30.07
N GLY A 225 -14.41 7.37 28.77
CA GLY A 225 -15.35 8.06 27.92
C GLY A 225 -16.33 7.09 27.32
N GLU A 226 -17.61 7.42 27.49
CA GLU A 226 -18.84 6.98 26.86
C GLU A 226 -18.88 5.58 26.21
N PRO A 227 -19.94 4.79 26.47
CA PRO A 227 -20.12 3.51 25.81
C PRO A 227 -20.09 3.69 24.27
N PRO A 228 -19.46 2.76 23.53
CA PRO A 228 -19.26 2.90 22.11
C PRO A 228 -20.62 3.10 21.43
N ALA A 229 -20.73 4.16 20.64
CA ALA A 229 -21.83 4.36 19.74
C ALA A 229 -22.03 3.06 18.95
N ARG A 230 -23.27 2.58 18.90
CA ARG A 230 -23.69 1.38 18.16
C ARG A 230 -23.10 1.43 16.76
N GLY A 231 -22.60 0.27 16.30
CA GLY A 231 -21.84 0.04 15.10
C GLY A 231 -22.01 1.09 14.00
N PHE A 232 -20.89 1.61 13.54
CA PHE A 232 -20.79 2.78 12.66
C PHE A 232 -21.48 2.59 11.29
N TRP A 233 -21.71 1.34 10.90
CA TRP A 233 -22.37 0.95 9.65
C TRP A 233 -23.82 0.56 9.92
N PRO A 234 -24.76 0.96 9.04
CA PRO A 234 -26.12 0.47 9.14
C PRO A 234 -26.14 -1.06 9.07
N PRO A 235 -27.06 -1.72 9.78
CA PRO A 235 -27.24 -3.16 9.70
C PRO A 235 -27.37 -3.61 8.24
N GLY A 236 -26.55 -4.58 7.81
CA GLY A 236 -26.55 -5.06 6.42
C GLY A 236 -25.59 -4.33 5.47
N SER A 237 -24.70 -3.43 5.96
CA SER A 237 -23.71 -2.76 5.10
C SER A 237 -22.73 -3.76 4.46
N ALA A 238 -22.40 -3.52 3.20
CA ALA A 238 -21.42 -4.35 2.44
C ALA A 238 -19.96 -4.07 2.84
N ALA A 239 -19.69 -3.12 3.73
CA ALA A 239 -18.33 -2.67 4.04
C ALA A 239 -17.40 -3.78 4.56
N PRO A 240 -17.79 -4.65 5.53
CA PRO A 240 -16.94 -5.75 5.96
C PRO A 240 -16.64 -6.74 4.83
N VAL A 241 -17.61 -6.99 3.95
CA VAL A 241 -17.44 -7.87 2.78
C VAL A 241 -16.46 -7.26 1.77
N LEU A 242 -16.63 -5.98 1.41
CA LEU A 242 -15.74 -5.27 0.48
C LEU A 242 -14.31 -5.16 1.03
N ALA A 243 -14.18 -4.91 2.34
CA ALA A 243 -12.88 -4.92 3.01
C ALA A 243 -12.25 -6.33 2.99
N GLY A 244 -13.06 -7.36 3.24
CA GLY A 244 -12.63 -8.76 3.16
C GLY A 244 -12.18 -9.16 1.76
N LEU A 245 -12.90 -8.73 0.71
CA LEU A 245 -12.48 -8.92 -0.68
C LEU A 245 -11.12 -8.26 -0.95
N ALA A 246 -10.96 -6.97 -0.61
CA ALA A 246 -9.73 -6.24 -0.89
C ALA A 246 -8.53 -6.81 -0.12
N LEU A 247 -8.66 -7.04 1.20
CA LEU A 247 -7.57 -7.61 2.00
C LEU A 247 -7.32 -9.08 1.67
N GLY A 248 -8.35 -9.84 1.29
CA GLY A 248 -8.22 -11.21 0.80
C GLY A 248 -7.42 -11.32 -0.49
N ILE A 249 -7.64 -10.40 -1.44
CA ILE A 249 -6.83 -10.31 -2.67
C ILE A 249 -5.37 -9.98 -2.33
N ALA A 250 -5.13 -8.99 -1.44
CA ALA A 250 -3.77 -8.67 -0.97
C ALA A 250 -3.11 -9.89 -0.31
N ALA A 251 -3.83 -10.61 0.55
CA ALA A 251 -3.36 -11.81 1.23
C ALA A 251 -3.11 -12.98 0.27
N ALA A 252 -3.81 -13.05 -0.86
CA ALA A 252 -3.59 -14.04 -1.91
C ALA A 252 -2.46 -13.64 -2.90
N MET A 253 -1.89 -12.42 -2.78
CA MET A 253 -0.68 -12.00 -3.48
C MET A 253 0.59 -12.34 -2.71
N LYS A 254 0.63 -12.02 -1.41
CA LYS A 254 1.82 -12.19 -0.55
C LYS A 254 1.44 -12.43 0.91
N ALA A 255 2.20 -13.27 1.59
CA ALA A 255 2.02 -13.53 3.03
C ALA A 255 2.24 -12.27 3.89
N THR A 256 3.02 -11.29 3.43
CA THR A 256 3.25 -10.00 4.12
C THR A 256 1.97 -9.17 4.31
N ALA A 257 0.88 -9.48 3.58
CA ALA A 257 -0.43 -8.85 3.79
C ALA A 257 -1.24 -9.44 4.97
N TRP A 258 -0.90 -10.63 5.45
CA TRP A 258 -1.68 -11.34 6.47
C TRP A 258 -1.81 -10.60 7.82
N PRO A 259 -0.79 -9.87 8.32
CA PRO A 259 -0.96 -9.04 9.51
C PRO A 259 -2.12 -8.05 9.41
N ALA A 260 -2.42 -7.54 8.20
CA ALA A 260 -3.54 -6.63 7.98
C ALA A 260 -4.90 -7.29 8.22
N LEU A 261 -5.04 -8.60 7.91
CA LEU A 261 -6.27 -9.35 8.21
C LEU A 261 -6.51 -9.40 9.72
N VAL A 262 -5.47 -9.71 10.50
CA VAL A 262 -5.56 -9.81 11.97
C VAL A 262 -5.93 -8.47 12.58
N VAL A 263 -5.30 -7.38 12.14
CA VAL A 263 -5.59 -6.02 12.61
C VAL A 263 -7.01 -5.59 12.25
N ALA A 264 -7.47 -5.91 11.03
CA ALA A 264 -8.84 -5.61 10.60
C ALA A 264 -9.90 -6.41 11.38
N ILE A 265 -9.65 -7.69 11.68
CA ILE A 265 -10.51 -8.51 12.53
C ILE A 265 -10.62 -7.89 13.93
N ALA A 266 -9.49 -7.55 14.55
CA ALA A 266 -9.47 -6.94 15.87
C ALA A 266 -10.26 -5.60 15.89
N LEU A 267 -10.05 -4.74 14.88
CA LEU A 267 -10.80 -3.50 14.71
C LEU A 267 -12.32 -3.77 14.61
N LEU A 268 -12.73 -4.70 13.76
CA LEU A 268 -14.14 -5.01 13.52
C LEU A 268 -14.81 -5.61 14.76
N VAL A 269 -14.13 -6.54 15.46
CA VAL A 269 -14.64 -7.12 16.71
C VAL A 269 -14.90 -6.03 17.75
N ALA A 270 -13.94 -5.10 17.90
CA ALA A 270 -14.03 -4.07 18.94
C ALA A 270 -15.01 -2.94 18.59
N ARG A 271 -15.26 -2.67 17.31
CA ARG A 271 -16.10 -1.56 16.85
C ARG A 271 -17.48 -1.99 16.41
N ASP A 272 -17.57 -3.02 15.56
CA ASP A 272 -18.80 -3.40 14.84
C ASP A 272 -19.35 -4.76 15.29
N GLY A 273 -18.61 -5.47 16.16
CA GLY A 273 -19.04 -6.74 16.75
C GLY A 273 -18.66 -7.98 15.92
N LYS A 274 -18.91 -9.15 16.54
CA LYS A 274 -18.48 -10.46 16.00
C LYS A 274 -19.09 -10.79 14.62
N ARG A 275 -20.32 -10.33 14.33
CA ARG A 275 -20.97 -10.59 13.03
C ARG A 275 -20.23 -9.89 11.87
N ALA A 276 -19.87 -8.63 12.02
CA ALA A 276 -19.12 -7.89 11.01
C ALA A 276 -17.72 -8.50 10.80
N ALA A 277 -17.03 -8.83 11.89
CA ALA A 277 -15.75 -9.52 11.84
C ALA A 277 -15.87 -10.90 11.17
N GLY A 278 -16.95 -11.66 11.46
CA GLY A 278 -17.22 -12.95 10.80
C GLY A 278 -17.45 -12.82 9.30
N MET A 279 -18.23 -11.85 8.86
CA MET A 279 -18.47 -11.58 7.42
C MET A 279 -17.16 -11.21 6.72
N PHE A 280 -16.35 -10.33 7.30
CA PHE A 280 -15.02 -9.96 6.80
C PHE A 280 -14.11 -11.19 6.67
N THR A 281 -13.98 -11.96 7.76
CA THR A 281 -13.09 -13.12 7.83
C THR A 281 -13.49 -14.19 6.81
N LEU A 282 -14.79 -14.52 6.75
CA LEU A 282 -15.31 -15.51 5.81
C LEU A 282 -15.02 -15.07 4.35
N THR A 283 -15.25 -13.79 4.03
CA THR A 283 -14.99 -13.27 2.69
C THR A 283 -13.49 -13.29 2.36
N ALA A 284 -12.63 -12.83 3.27
CA ALA A 284 -11.18 -12.84 3.05
C ALA A 284 -10.64 -14.26 2.87
N LEU A 285 -11.08 -15.20 3.71
CA LEU A 285 -10.69 -16.61 3.60
C LEU A 285 -11.25 -17.26 2.34
N ALA A 286 -12.47 -16.93 1.91
CA ALA A 286 -13.03 -17.42 0.66
C ALA A 286 -12.19 -16.98 -0.55
N VAL A 287 -11.74 -15.70 -0.57
CA VAL A 287 -10.82 -15.20 -1.62
C VAL A 287 -9.49 -15.94 -1.59
N VAL A 288 -8.87 -16.06 -0.41
CA VAL A 288 -7.62 -16.82 -0.26
C VAL A 288 -7.80 -18.28 -0.69
N ALA A 289 -8.88 -18.93 -0.26
CA ALA A 289 -9.18 -20.31 -0.63
C ALA A 289 -9.42 -20.48 -2.14
N ALA A 290 -10.09 -19.53 -2.79
CA ALA A 290 -10.34 -19.56 -4.23
C ALA A 290 -9.04 -19.51 -5.04
N PHE A 291 -8.06 -18.69 -4.62
CA PHE A 291 -6.81 -18.52 -5.35
C PHE A 291 -5.69 -19.47 -4.89
N VAL A 292 -5.60 -19.80 -3.61
CA VAL A 292 -4.53 -20.67 -3.07
C VAL A 292 -4.97 -22.14 -3.00
N GLY A 293 -6.26 -22.40 -2.77
CA GLY A 293 -6.82 -23.72 -2.61
C GLY A 293 -6.47 -24.72 -3.71
N PRO A 294 -6.54 -24.35 -5.00
CA PRO A 294 -6.17 -25.25 -6.09
C PRO A 294 -4.73 -25.79 -6.01
N PHE A 295 -3.83 -25.07 -5.35
CA PHE A 295 -2.40 -25.41 -5.26
C PHE A 295 -2.02 -26.16 -3.97
N ILE A 296 -2.95 -26.34 -3.04
CA ILE A 296 -2.75 -27.15 -1.82
C ILE A 296 -2.55 -28.63 -2.15
N VAL A 297 -2.95 -29.07 -3.35
CA VAL A 297 -2.73 -30.44 -3.83
C VAL A 297 -1.24 -30.81 -3.88
N HIS A 298 -0.35 -29.81 -4.05
CA HIS A 298 1.10 -29.98 -3.99
C HIS A 298 1.71 -29.21 -2.80
N PRO A 299 1.41 -29.60 -1.54
CA PRO A 299 1.69 -28.79 -0.35
C PRO A 299 3.19 -28.53 -0.16
N ARG A 300 4.06 -29.48 -0.52
CA ARG A 300 5.52 -29.32 -0.42
C ARG A 300 6.02 -28.16 -1.28
N ALA A 301 5.63 -28.11 -2.55
CA ALA A 301 6.03 -27.04 -3.45
C ALA A 301 5.53 -25.67 -2.95
N LEU A 302 4.28 -25.59 -2.49
CA LEU A 302 3.72 -24.37 -1.91
C LEU A 302 4.52 -23.93 -0.67
N VAL A 303 4.72 -24.82 0.30
CA VAL A 303 5.42 -24.50 1.56
C VAL A 303 6.89 -24.14 1.34
N GLU A 304 7.60 -24.87 0.49
CA GLU A 304 9.01 -24.57 0.18
C GLU A 304 9.18 -23.19 -0.45
N ASN A 305 8.32 -22.85 -1.43
CA ASN A 305 8.39 -21.57 -2.12
C ASN A 305 7.96 -20.39 -1.24
N THR A 306 6.80 -20.53 -0.53
CA THR A 306 6.14 -19.36 0.09
C THR A 306 6.42 -19.21 1.59
N ILE A 307 6.93 -20.24 2.25
CA ILE A 307 7.21 -20.23 3.70
C ILE A 307 8.69 -20.47 3.97
N MET A 308 9.24 -21.61 3.54
CA MET A 308 10.60 -21.99 3.90
C MET A 308 11.64 -21.05 3.29
N PHE A 309 11.48 -20.71 2.02
CA PHE A 309 12.43 -19.82 1.35
C PHE A 309 12.47 -18.40 1.96
N PRO A 310 11.35 -17.68 2.20
CA PRO A 310 11.38 -16.36 2.85
C PRO A 310 11.89 -16.39 4.30
N LEU A 311 11.73 -17.51 5.01
CA LEU A 311 12.27 -17.69 6.37
C LEU A 311 13.73 -18.08 6.40
N GLY A 312 14.38 -18.26 5.23
CA GLY A 312 15.79 -18.69 5.16
C GLY A 312 16.01 -20.16 5.55
N LEU A 313 14.94 -20.98 5.48
CA LEU A 313 14.97 -22.43 5.78
C LEU A 313 15.12 -23.31 4.53
N ALA A 314 15.19 -22.69 3.34
CA ALA A 314 15.44 -23.41 2.08
C ALA A 314 16.94 -23.69 1.88
N SER A 315 17.25 -24.53 0.87
CA SER A 315 18.64 -24.87 0.53
C SER A 315 19.47 -23.70 -0.01
N VAL A 316 18.80 -22.65 -0.46
CA VAL A 316 19.42 -21.43 -1.03
C VAL A 316 18.99 -20.20 -0.23
N THR A 317 19.94 -19.32 0.07
CA THR A 317 19.65 -18.07 0.81
C THR A 317 19.03 -17.02 -0.10
N SER A 318 18.07 -16.27 0.45
CA SER A 318 17.44 -15.15 -0.24
C SER A 318 18.45 -14.02 -0.54
N GLN A 319 18.29 -13.35 -1.69
CA GLN A 319 19.07 -12.15 -2.06
C GLN A 319 18.61 -10.88 -1.30
N ALA A 320 17.60 -10.97 -0.44
CA ALA A 320 17.13 -9.85 0.37
C ALA A 320 18.11 -9.61 1.54
N SER A 321 19.14 -8.79 1.31
CA SER A 321 20.29 -8.61 2.20
C SER A 321 20.60 -7.14 2.54
N SER A 322 19.55 -6.28 2.61
CA SER A 322 19.78 -4.90 3.08
C SER A 322 20.30 -4.88 4.52
N PRO A 323 21.26 -4.00 4.86
CA PRO A 323 21.93 -3.98 6.17
C PRO A 323 21.04 -3.39 7.27
N LEU A 324 19.85 -3.98 7.44
CA LEU A 324 18.96 -3.71 8.57
C LEU A 324 19.36 -4.54 9.78
N PRO A 325 19.02 -4.12 11.01
CA PRO A 325 19.47 -4.77 12.25
C PRO A 325 19.26 -6.28 12.27
N GLY A 326 18.08 -6.78 11.86
CA GLY A 326 17.82 -8.21 11.81
C GLY A 326 18.74 -8.96 10.87
N HIS A 327 18.97 -8.44 9.66
CA HIS A 327 19.91 -9.06 8.70
C HIS A 327 21.35 -9.02 9.19
N VAL A 328 21.81 -7.89 9.75
CA VAL A 328 23.17 -7.75 10.27
C VAL A 328 23.44 -8.76 11.40
N ILE A 329 22.50 -8.91 12.32
CA ILE A 329 22.61 -9.90 13.40
C ILE A 329 22.57 -11.33 12.83
N ALA A 330 21.63 -11.62 11.92
CA ALA A 330 21.49 -12.96 11.32
C ALA A 330 22.75 -13.38 10.55
N SER A 331 23.46 -12.43 9.92
CA SER A 331 24.68 -12.68 9.15
C SER A 331 25.91 -13.05 10.01
N THR A 332 25.85 -12.89 11.34
CA THR A 332 26.93 -13.31 12.25
C THR A 332 27.03 -14.82 12.46
N GLY A 333 26.08 -15.61 11.91
CA GLY A 333 26.08 -17.07 11.95
C GLY A 333 24.82 -17.67 12.56
N HIS A 334 24.85 -18.97 12.83
CA HIS A 334 23.65 -19.71 13.27
C HIS A 334 23.01 -19.16 14.56
N LEU A 335 23.83 -18.73 15.52
CA LEU A 335 23.32 -18.14 16.78
C LEU A 335 22.65 -16.78 16.52
N GLY A 336 23.27 -15.95 15.68
CA GLY A 336 22.66 -14.67 15.28
C GLY A 336 21.34 -14.86 14.54
N HIS A 337 21.27 -15.82 13.63
CA HIS A 337 20.03 -16.17 12.93
C HIS A 337 18.94 -16.65 13.91
N ALA A 338 19.27 -17.57 14.82
CA ALA A 338 18.32 -18.05 15.85
C ALA A 338 17.84 -16.92 16.75
N LEU A 339 18.74 -16.03 17.19
CA LEU A 339 18.39 -14.85 17.99
C LEU A 339 17.38 -13.96 17.28
N VAL A 340 17.61 -13.65 16.01
CA VAL A 340 16.72 -12.80 15.21
C VAL A 340 15.34 -13.44 15.05
N VAL A 341 15.27 -14.75 14.80
CA VAL A 341 13.99 -15.47 14.71
C VAL A 341 13.24 -15.40 16.05
N VAL A 342 13.92 -15.57 17.18
CA VAL A 342 13.32 -15.41 18.50
C VAL A 342 12.84 -13.98 18.73
N LEU A 343 13.64 -12.96 18.39
CA LEU A 343 13.24 -11.56 18.51
C LEU A 343 12.01 -11.24 17.66
N LEU A 344 11.96 -11.78 16.44
CA LEU A 344 10.81 -11.62 15.54
C LEU A 344 9.55 -12.28 16.12
N ALA A 345 9.69 -13.47 16.71
CA ALA A 345 8.60 -14.17 17.39
C ALA A 345 8.10 -13.38 18.61
N VAL A 346 9.01 -12.87 19.44
CA VAL A 346 8.69 -12.02 20.61
C VAL A 346 7.98 -10.74 20.16
N ALA A 347 8.48 -10.08 19.11
CA ALA A 347 7.84 -8.90 18.54
C ALA A 347 6.42 -9.21 18.03
N GLY A 348 6.24 -10.35 17.36
CA GLY A 348 4.92 -10.83 16.91
C GLY A 348 3.95 -11.06 18.08
N VAL A 349 4.42 -11.71 19.16
CA VAL A 349 3.64 -11.91 20.39
C VAL A 349 3.29 -10.57 21.05
N ALA A 350 4.25 -9.63 21.12
CA ALA A 350 4.00 -8.30 21.70
C ALA A 350 2.96 -7.51 20.90
N VAL A 351 3.00 -7.57 19.55
CA VAL A 351 1.99 -6.96 18.70
C VAL A 351 0.63 -7.64 18.91
N ALA A 352 0.57 -8.96 18.98
CA ALA A 352 -0.67 -9.70 19.24
C ALA A 352 -1.25 -9.36 20.63
N ALA A 353 -0.41 -9.29 21.67
CA ALA A 353 -0.82 -8.86 23.00
C ALA A 353 -1.34 -7.40 22.99
N SER A 354 -0.67 -6.51 22.25
CA SER A 354 -1.15 -5.13 22.07
C SER A 354 -2.52 -5.07 21.40
N LEU A 355 -2.80 -5.93 20.43
CA LEU A 355 -4.13 -6.04 19.80
C LEU A 355 -5.21 -6.49 20.78
N VAL A 356 -4.87 -7.31 21.76
CA VAL A 356 -5.82 -7.77 22.79
C VAL A 356 -6.04 -6.70 23.86
N VAL A 357 -4.94 -6.14 24.41
CA VAL A 357 -4.97 -5.20 25.54
C VAL A 357 -5.42 -3.80 25.10
N ARG A 358 -4.97 -3.35 23.93
CA ARG A 358 -5.24 -2.01 23.37
C ARG A 358 -5.88 -2.11 22.00
N THR A 359 -6.95 -2.91 21.91
CA THR A 359 -7.65 -3.17 20.64
C THR A 359 -8.01 -1.87 19.91
N PRO A 360 -7.60 -1.68 18.65
CA PRO A 360 -7.91 -0.47 17.91
C PRO A 360 -9.42 -0.38 17.64
N ARG A 361 -10.03 0.76 17.99
CA ARG A 361 -11.46 1.03 17.74
C ARG A 361 -11.70 1.96 16.56
N THR A 362 -10.63 2.52 15.99
CA THR A 362 -10.69 3.42 14.83
C THR A 362 -9.72 2.96 13.75
N VAL A 363 -10.07 3.23 12.48
CA VAL A 363 -9.20 2.88 11.35
C VAL A 363 -7.83 3.56 11.43
N PRO A 364 -7.71 4.86 11.79
CA PRO A 364 -6.39 5.47 11.97
C PRO A 364 -5.49 4.73 12.96
N ARG A 365 -6.02 4.35 14.12
CA ARG A 365 -5.25 3.56 15.12
C ARG A 365 -4.85 2.19 14.57
N ALA A 366 -5.76 1.51 13.88
CA ALA A 366 -5.48 0.20 13.25
C ALA A 366 -4.37 0.30 12.20
N VAL A 367 -4.43 1.31 11.33
CA VAL A 367 -3.43 1.53 10.26
C VAL A 367 -2.06 1.91 10.83
N ILE A 368 -2.01 2.80 11.84
CA ILE A 368 -0.74 3.16 12.50
C ILE A 368 -0.13 1.95 13.23
N LEU A 369 -0.94 1.15 13.93
CA LEU A 369 -0.48 -0.08 14.57
C LEU A 369 0.05 -1.08 13.53
N LEU A 370 -0.66 -1.26 12.41
CA LEU A 370 -0.20 -2.12 11.33
C LEU A 370 1.11 -1.62 10.73
N ALA A 371 1.21 -0.32 10.43
CA ALA A 371 2.42 0.28 9.88
C ALA A 371 3.62 0.11 10.83
N GLY A 372 3.41 0.33 12.13
CA GLY A 372 4.43 0.10 13.16
C GLY A 372 4.84 -1.37 13.28
N ALA A 373 3.88 -2.29 13.27
CA ALA A 373 4.14 -3.73 13.31
C ALA A 373 4.92 -4.21 12.06
N MET A 374 4.56 -3.73 10.87
CA MET A 374 5.28 -4.04 9.63
C MET A 374 6.70 -3.45 9.65
N THR A 375 6.86 -2.21 10.13
CA THR A 375 8.18 -1.60 10.30
C THR A 375 9.06 -2.46 11.21
N LEU A 376 8.55 -2.86 12.36
CA LEU A 376 9.27 -3.72 13.31
C LEU A 376 9.62 -5.07 12.69
N MET A 377 8.67 -5.69 11.98
CA MET A 377 8.90 -6.95 11.27
C MET A 377 10.03 -6.81 10.25
N PHE A 378 10.05 -5.77 9.41
CA PHE A 378 11.08 -5.60 8.38
C PHE A 378 12.45 -5.24 8.97
N VAL A 379 12.47 -4.47 10.07
CA VAL A 379 13.73 -4.15 10.78
C VAL A 379 14.35 -5.39 11.41
N LEU A 380 13.53 -6.32 11.93
CA LEU A 380 13.98 -7.54 12.60
C LEU A 380 14.10 -8.75 11.67
N ALA A 381 13.59 -8.70 10.44
CA ALA A 381 13.63 -9.87 9.55
C ALA A 381 15.07 -10.27 9.19
N PRO A 382 15.40 -11.59 9.21
CA PRO A 382 16.74 -12.08 8.84
C PRO A 382 17.06 -11.84 7.36
N SER A 383 16.03 -11.87 6.50
CA SER A 383 16.11 -11.53 5.08
C SER A 383 15.20 -10.33 4.83
N THR A 384 15.79 -9.19 4.46
CA THR A 384 15.05 -7.92 4.38
C THR A 384 15.61 -7.01 3.30
N ARG A 385 14.76 -6.10 2.80
CA ARG A 385 15.13 -5.05 1.84
C ARG A 385 14.58 -3.70 2.29
N PHE A 386 15.30 -2.62 1.99
CA PHE A 386 14.80 -1.25 2.21
C PHE A 386 13.48 -0.99 1.47
N GLY A 387 13.29 -1.62 0.30
CA GLY A 387 12.04 -1.54 -0.47
C GLY A 387 10.79 -1.96 0.31
N TYR A 388 10.92 -2.82 1.32
CA TYR A 388 9.76 -3.22 2.14
C TYR A 388 9.14 -2.08 2.97
N PHE A 389 9.86 -0.97 3.18
CA PHE A 389 9.27 0.22 3.82
C PHE A 389 8.19 0.90 2.96
N ILE A 390 8.00 0.47 1.72
CA ILE A 390 6.83 0.87 0.90
C ILE A 390 5.50 0.60 1.62
N TYR A 391 5.39 -0.49 2.40
CA TYR A 391 4.16 -0.86 3.10
C TYR A 391 3.78 0.17 4.18
N PRO A 392 4.58 0.38 5.23
CA PRO A 392 4.23 1.35 6.26
C PRO A 392 4.16 2.77 5.70
N ALA A 393 5.04 3.15 4.77
CA ALA A 393 5.06 4.48 4.18
C ALA A 393 3.76 4.76 3.41
N THR A 394 3.33 3.88 2.52
CA THR A 394 2.12 4.08 1.72
C THR A 394 0.86 4.06 2.57
N LEU A 395 0.76 3.17 3.57
CA LEU A 395 -0.34 3.15 4.52
C LEU A 395 -0.47 4.48 5.28
N VAL A 396 0.64 5.02 5.77
CA VAL A 396 0.67 6.31 6.49
C VAL A 396 0.33 7.46 5.55
N ILE A 397 0.91 7.51 4.34
CA ILE A 397 0.61 8.57 3.36
C ILE A 397 -0.87 8.54 2.95
N TRP A 398 -1.43 7.36 2.69
CA TRP A 398 -2.85 7.19 2.42
C TRP A 398 -3.71 7.73 3.56
N LEU A 399 -3.38 7.34 4.80
CA LEU A 399 -4.12 7.78 5.99
C LEU A 399 -4.07 9.30 6.13
N LEU A 400 -2.90 9.93 5.98
CA LEU A 400 -2.74 11.38 6.06
C LEU A 400 -3.56 12.11 4.98
N ALA A 401 -3.59 11.59 3.75
CA ALA A 401 -4.39 12.15 2.66
C ALA A 401 -5.90 12.09 2.96
N VAL A 402 -6.36 10.97 3.53
CA VAL A 402 -7.76 10.76 3.92
C VAL A 402 -8.16 11.66 5.10
N VAL A 403 -7.35 11.70 6.16
CA VAL A 403 -7.62 12.53 7.34
C VAL A 403 -7.61 14.01 6.97
N ALA A 404 -6.65 14.47 6.19
CA ALA A 404 -6.61 15.86 5.72
C ALA A 404 -7.81 16.22 4.84
N GLY A 405 -8.31 15.30 4.03
CA GLY A 405 -9.51 15.48 3.22
C GLY A 405 -10.78 15.65 4.06
N ARG A 406 -10.91 14.88 5.13
CA ARG A 406 -12.06 14.89 6.04
C ARG A 406 -12.06 16.07 7.02
N ALA A 407 -10.89 16.57 7.41
CA ALA A 407 -10.76 17.71 8.33
C ALA A 407 -11.05 19.07 7.68
N ALA A 408 -11.09 19.16 6.35
CA ALA A 408 -11.32 20.42 5.67
C ALA A 408 -12.80 20.88 5.87
N PRO A 409 -13.06 22.14 6.29
CA PRO A 409 -14.41 22.66 6.39
C PRO A 409 -15.15 22.50 5.05
N VAL A 410 -16.38 22.01 5.10
CA VAL A 410 -17.28 22.12 3.94
C VAL A 410 -17.48 23.60 3.71
N GLU A 411 -16.99 24.15 2.60
CA GLU A 411 -17.30 25.53 2.22
C GLU A 411 -18.83 25.65 2.19
N PRO A 412 -19.41 26.61 2.96
CA PRO A 412 -20.84 26.80 2.92
C PRO A 412 -21.22 27.10 1.48
N VAL A 413 -22.15 26.31 0.93
CA VAL A 413 -22.70 26.54 -0.39
C VAL A 413 -23.28 27.96 -0.34
N THR A 414 -22.59 28.92 -0.96
CA THR A 414 -23.10 30.28 -1.09
C THR A 414 -24.42 30.17 -1.84
N PRO A 415 -25.55 30.61 -1.23
CA PRO A 415 -26.83 30.54 -1.92
C PRO A 415 -26.71 31.30 -3.24
N GLY A 416 -27.03 30.63 -4.33
CA GLY A 416 -26.99 31.24 -5.66
C GLY A 416 -27.80 32.51 -5.72
N PRO A 417 -27.58 33.42 -6.67
CA PRO A 417 -28.24 34.72 -6.75
C PRO A 417 -29.78 34.64 -6.70
N CYS A 418 -30.38 33.53 -7.10
CA CYS A 418 -31.83 33.31 -6.99
C CYS A 418 -32.37 33.13 -5.56
N ALA A 419 -31.54 32.60 -4.62
CA ALA A 419 -31.97 32.45 -3.23
C ALA A 419 -31.94 33.77 -2.45
N ARG A 420 -31.09 34.73 -2.85
CA ARG A 420 -31.06 36.11 -2.27
C ARG A 420 -32.25 36.95 -2.69
N ALA A 421 -32.85 36.73 -3.85
CA ALA A 421 -34.04 37.45 -4.30
C ALA A 421 -35.34 37.06 -3.56
N ALA A 422 -35.41 35.83 -3.00
CA ALA A 422 -36.56 35.37 -2.25
C ALA A 422 -36.60 35.90 -0.80
N SER A 423 -35.45 36.15 -0.17
CA SER A 423 -35.38 36.64 1.22
C SER A 423 -35.60 38.16 1.36
N SER A 424 -35.49 38.93 0.26
CA SER A 424 -35.74 40.39 0.27
C SER A 424 -37.24 40.76 0.11
N ARG A 425 -38.14 39.82 -0.24
CA ARG A 425 -39.55 40.08 -0.48
C ARG A 425 -40.47 39.97 0.75
N THR A 426 -39.97 39.60 1.92
CA THR A 426 -40.82 39.39 3.13
C THR A 426 -40.76 40.51 4.15
N LYS A 427 -40.19 41.70 3.85
CA LYS A 427 -40.40 42.89 4.69
C LYS A 427 -41.65 43.63 4.23
N ARG A 428 -42.82 43.24 4.74
CA ARG A 428 -44.06 44.07 4.72
C ARG A 428 -43.85 45.33 5.56
N PRO A 429 -44.17 46.51 5.08
CA PRO A 429 -44.21 47.72 5.92
C PRO A 429 -45.36 47.62 6.89
N THR A 430 -45.09 47.71 8.18
CA THR A 430 -46.11 47.98 9.19
C THR A 430 -46.64 49.43 9.03
N SER A 431 -47.89 49.55 8.71
CA SER A 431 -48.65 50.79 8.67
C SER A 431 -48.70 51.44 10.06
N PRO A 432 -48.55 52.77 10.23
CA PRO A 432 -48.76 53.44 11.52
C PRO A 432 -50.23 53.60 11.77
N ALA A 433 -50.70 53.12 12.91
CA ALA A 433 -52.04 53.46 13.43
C ALA A 433 -52.06 54.88 13.97
N THR A 434 -52.92 55.69 13.40
CA THR A 434 -53.37 56.96 13.93
C THR A 434 -54.11 56.80 15.24
N ARG A 435 -53.67 57.40 16.31
CA ARG A 435 -54.19 58.36 17.26
C ARG A 435 -53.27 58.55 18.40
#